data_5eb3b8a991ead92d7e638badb769c3b8
#
_entry.id   5eb3b8a991ead92d7e638badb769c3b8
#
_cell.length_a   1.000
_cell.length_b   1.000
_cell.length_c   1.000
_cell.angle_alpha   90.00
_cell.angle_beta   90.00
_cell.angle_gamma   90.00
#
_symmetry.space_group_name_H-M   'P 1'
#
loop_
_entity.id
_entity.type
_entity.pdbx_description
1 polymer ?
#
loop_
_entity_poly.entity_id
_entity_poly.type
_entity_poly.pdbx_seq_one_letter_code
_entity_poly.pdbx_strand_id
1 'polypeptide(L)'
;MSGESLECATLPDMGLLVRCAEPQDAPVVARVHVDSWRRAYSGLLPQEYLDTLSVEARTKTWAKAFSQLPGQTPTNLVAELDGQIIGIASVGPNRDNDTDTATHELWGLYLDPAHWGAGHGHTLHTGALDVAHASGAAAATLWVLTTNQRARHFYERHGWAADGADKTAWRGDVRLDETRYRLSLRAWAPRTSALADIA
;
A
#
# COMPACT_ATOMS: atom_id res chain seq x y z
N MET A 1 -0.65 19.24 25.03
CA MET A 1 -1.34 18.98 23.77
C MET A 1 -1.14 17.50 23.50
N SER A 2 -2.21 16.76 23.77
CA SER A 2 -2.26 15.30 23.73
C SER A 2 -2.23 14.85 22.28
N GLY A 3 -1.20 14.10 21.90
CA GLY A 3 -1.14 13.47 20.57
C GLY A 3 -2.19 12.36 20.54
N GLU A 4 -3.30 12.60 19.88
CA GLU A 4 -4.26 11.56 19.55
C GLU A 4 -3.62 10.61 18.55
N SER A 5 -3.38 9.39 19.01
CA SER A 5 -3.04 8.27 18.15
C SER A 5 -4.19 8.06 17.17
N LEU A 6 -3.92 8.17 15.88
CA LEU A 6 -4.85 7.75 14.83
C LEU A 6 -5.10 6.24 15.01
N GLU A 7 -6.22 5.90 15.65
CA GLU A 7 -6.66 4.51 15.72
C GLU A 7 -7.10 4.06 14.34
N CYS A 8 -6.46 3.02 13.86
CA CYS A 8 -6.76 2.39 12.60
C CYS A 8 -8.09 1.65 12.68
N ALA A 9 -9.10 2.17 11.97
CA ALA A 9 -10.45 1.63 12.01
C ALA A 9 -10.56 0.27 11.29
N THR A 10 -11.34 -0.61 11.89
CA THR A 10 -11.69 -1.94 11.40
C THR A 10 -12.85 -1.86 10.41
N LEU A 11 -12.71 -2.40 9.20
CA LEU A 11 -13.81 -2.60 8.26
C LEU A 11 -14.14 -4.11 8.20
N PRO A 12 -15.27 -4.57 8.73
CA PRO A 12 -15.72 -5.93 8.52
C PRO A 12 -16.48 -6.03 7.18
N ASP A 13 -15.85 -6.58 6.17
CA ASP A 13 -16.55 -7.06 4.98
C ASP A 13 -16.18 -8.52 4.77
N MET A 14 -17.16 -9.43 4.95
CA MET A 14 -17.03 -10.87 4.71
C MET A 14 -15.82 -11.55 5.41
N GLY A 15 -15.52 -11.21 6.66
CA GLY A 15 -14.40 -11.79 7.40
C GLY A 15 -13.04 -11.14 7.14
N LEU A 16 -12.95 -10.13 6.27
CA LEU A 16 -11.73 -9.38 6.01
C LEU A 16 -11.64 -8.16 6.93
N LEU A 17 -10.59 -8.12 7.73
CA LEU A 17 -10.23 -7.03 8.60
C LEU A 17 -9.07 -6.23 8.02
N VAL A 18 -9.18 -4.89 7.96
CA VAL A 18 -8.05 -4.01 7.66
C VAL A 18 -7.67 -3.26 8.94
N ARG A 19 -6.44 -3.44 9.40
CA ARG A 19 -5.92 -2.83 10.62
C ARG A 19 -4.50 -2.30 10.44
N CYS A 20 -4.03 -1.49 11.38
CA CYS A 20 -2.62 -1.12 11.42
C CYS A 20 -1.73 -2.34 11.61
N ALA A 21 -0.59 -2.33 10.92
CA ALA A 21 0.44 -3.35 11.08
C ALA A 21 1.15 -3.18 12.43
N GLU A 22 1.44 -4.29 13.07
CA GLU A 22 2.18 -4.39 14.31
C GLU A 22 3.55 -5.06 14.10
N PRO A 23 4.55 -4.83 14.97
CA PRO A 23 5.89 -5.40 14.80
C PRO A 23 5.92 -6.92 14.60
N GLN A 24 5.01 -7.66 15.25
CA GLN A 24 4.89 -9.11 15.10
C GLN A 24 4.38 -9.57 13.73
N ASP A 25 3.76 -8.69 12.94
CA ASP A 25 3.25 -9.00 11.60
C ASP A 25 4.38 -9.10 10.56
N ALA A 26 5.55 -8.52 10.87
CA ALA A 26 6.63 -8.36 9.92
C ALA A 26 7.05 -9.65 9.18
N PRO A 27 7.14 -10.83 9.80
CA PRO A 27 7.50 -12.06 9.09
C PRO A 27 6.46 -12.48 8.05
N VAL A 28 5.15 -12.37 8.38
CA VAL A 28 4.07 -12.73 7.47
C VAL A 28 3.97 -11.71 6.34
N VAL A 29 4.02 -10.42 6.66
CA VAL A 29 4.02 -9.33 5.68
C VAL A 29 5.20 -9.47 4.71
N ALA A 30 6.38 -9.83 5.20
CA ALA A 30 7.55 -10.06 4.35
C ALA A 30 7.33 -11.18 3.34
N ARG A 31 6.68 -12.27 3.75
CA ARG A 31 6.31 -13.38 2.86
C ARG A 31 5.32 -12.92 1.81
N VAL A 32 4.21 -12.29 2.21
CA VAL A 32 3.20 -11.73 1.29
C VAL A 32 3.87 -10.80 0.27
N HIS A 33 4.76 -9.91 0.72
CA HIS A 33 5.48 -9.00 -0.17
C HIS A 33 6.33 -9.75 -1.20
N VAL A 34 7.16 -10.70 -0.76
CA VAL A 34 8.05 -11.47 -1.65
C VAL A 34 7.25 -12.30 -2.64
N ASP A 35 6.22 -13.01 -2.19
CA ASP A 35 5.40 -13.88 -3.04
C ASP A 35 4.59 -13.05 -4.05
N SER A 36 4.06 -11.91 -3.61
CA SER A 36 3.39 -10.94 -4.50
C SER A 36 4.35 -10.44 -5.58
N TRP A 37 5.59 -10.06 -5.22
CA TRP A 37 6.59 -9.60 -6.19
C TRP A 37 6.95 -10.69 -7.19
N ARG A 38 7.30 -11.88 -6.72
CA ARG A 38 7.64 -13.01 -7.58
C ARG A 38 6.53 -13.31 -8.59
N ARG A 39 5.27 -13.25 -8.14
CA ARG A 39 4.13 -13.53 -9.02
C ARG A 39 3.78 -12.37 -9.94
N ALA A 40 3.75 -11.13 -9.42
CA ALA A 40 3.34 -9.95 -10.19
C ALA A 40 4.34 -9.56 -11.26
N TYR A 41 5.63 -9.78 -11.00
CA TYR A 41 6.72 -9.36 -11.89
C TYR A 41 7.36 -10.49 -12.69
N SER A 42 6.84 -11.72 -12.58
CA SER A 42 7.25 -12.83 -13.43
C SER A 42 7.04 -12.47 -14.91
N GLY A 43 8.10 -12.58 -15.70
CA GLY A 43 8.11 -12.17 -17.11
C GLY A 43 8.19 -10.65 -17.37
N LEU A 44 8.15 -9.81 -16.31
CA LEU A 44 8.34 -8.36 -16.41
C LEU A 44 9.73 -7.93 -15.93
N LEU A 45 10.29 -8.64 -14.96
CA LEU A 45 11.64 -8.42 -14.43
C LEU A 45 12.48 -9.70 -14.63
N PRO A 46 13.83 -9.59 -14.63
CA PRO A 46 14.70 -10.75 -14.70
C PRO A 46 14.38 -11.76 -13.59
N GLN A 47 14.24 -13.03 -13.95
CA GLN A 47 13.92 -14.10 -13.00
C GLN A 47 15.00 -14.22 -11.92
N GLU A 48 16.27 -14.09 -12.31
CA GLU A 48 17.42 -14.10 -11.41
C GLU A 48 17.26 -13.06 -10.28
N TYR A 49 16.77 -11.85 -10.60
CA TYR A 49 16.49 -10.84 -9.59
C TYR A 49 15.36 -11.26 -8.66
N LEU A 50 14.26 -11.78 -9.20
CA LEU A 50 13.13 -12.25 -8.39
C LEU A 50 13.52 -13.37 -7.43
N ASP A 51 14.46 -14.22 -7.85
CA ASP A 51 14.98 -15.33 -7.05
C ASP A 51 15.87 -14.83 -5.88
N THR A 52 16.50 -13.65 -6.00
CA THR A 52 17.27 -13.03 -4.90
C THR A 52 16.40 -12.44 -3.80
N LEU A 53 15.09 -12.30 -4.01
CA LEU A 53 14.21 -11.70 -3.01
C LEU A 53 14.15 -12.57 -1.76
N SER A 54 14.61 -12.03 -0.63
CA SER A 54 14.72 -12.73 0.64
C SER A 54 13.61 -12.33 1.60
N VAL A 55 12.83 -13.29 2.07
CA VAL A 55 11.83 -13.08 3.12
C VAL A 55 12.50 -12.59 4.40
N GLU A 56 13.66 -13.15 4.77
CA GLU A 56 14.39 -12.72 5.98
C GLU A 56 14.81 -11.25 5.90
N ALA A 57 15.40 -10.83 4.77
CA ALA A 57 15.79 -9.43 4.58
C ALA A 57 14.56 -8.49 4.62
N ARG A 58 13.45 -8.91 4.03
CA ARG A 58 12.19 -8.14 4.07
C ARG A 58 11.58 -8.10 5.46
N THR A 59 11.68 -9.17 6.24
CA THR A 59 11.23 -9.19 7.65
C THR A 59 11.95 -8.11 8.45
N LYS A 60 13.28 -8.01 8.33
CA LYS A 60 14.06 -6.96 9.01
C LYS A 60 13.63 -5.55 8.59
N THR A 61 13.35 -5.36 7.29
CA THR A 61 12.87 -4.07 6.76
C THR A 61 11.51 -3.70 7.32
N TRP A 62 10.55 -4.62 7.30
CA TRP A 62 9.20 -4.38 7.81
C TRP A 62 9.18 -4.20 9.33
N ALA A 63 9.93 -5.01 10.09
CA ALA A 63 10.05 -4.85 11.53
C ALA A 63 10.55 -3.45 11.91
N LYS A 64 11.54 -2.92 11.17
CA LYS A 64 12.02 -1.55 11.35
C LYS A 64 10.92 -0.53 10.99
N ALA A 65 10.19 -0.73 9.91
CA ALA A 65 9.12 0.18 9.48
C ALA A 65 7.98 0.23 10.51
N PHE A 66 7.58 -0.92 11.07
CA PHE A 66 6.49 -1.01 12.05
C PHE A 66 6.88 -0.52 13.46
N SER A 67 8.18 -0.38 13.73
CA SER A 67 8.68 0.17 15.00
C SER A 67 8.83 1.70 14.99
N GLN A 68 8.51 2.37 13.89
CA GLN A 68 8.66 3.82 13.76
C GLN A 68 7.42 4.53 14.32
N LEU A 69 7.65 5.75 14.87
CA LEU A 69 6.57 6.55 15.45
C LEU A 69 5.59 7.04 14.38
N PRO A 70 4.28 7.09 14.70
CA PRO A 70 3.26 7.64 13.79
C PRO A 70 3.56 9.10 13.39
N GLY A 71 3.19 9.47 12.15
CA GLY A 71 3.23 10.86 11.67
C GLY A 71 4.52 11.28 10.94
N GLN A 72 5.64 10.56 11.09
CA GLN A 72 6.87 10.82 10.32
C GLN A 72 7.14 9.78 9.22
N THR A 73 6.34 8.76 9.16
CA THR A 73 6.49 7.58 8.32
C THR A 73 5.15 7.19 7.74
N PRO A 74 5.13 6.36 6.69
CA PRO A 74 3.88 5.89 6.16
C PRO A 74 3.12 5.07 7.21
N THR A 75 1.79 5.21 7.21
CA THR A 75 0.92 4.27 7.89
C THR A 75 0.92 2.95 7.13
N ASN A 76 1.15 1.86 7.84
CA ASN A 76 1.17 0.52 7.26
C ASN A 76 -0.09 -0.23 7.72
N LEU A 77 -0.87 -0.74 6.76
CA LEU A 77 -2.12 -1.45 6.99
C LEU A 77 -2.00 -2.88 6.52
N VAL A 78 -2.43 -3.83 7.33
CA VAL A 78 -2.56 -5.23 6.91
C VAL A 78 -4.02 -5.58 6.62
N ALA A 79 -4.23 -6.44 5.64
CA ALA A 79 -5.50 -7.12 5.41
C ALA A 79 -5.42 -8.52 6.04
N GLU A 80 -6.31 -8.80 6.98
CA GLU A 80 -6.40 -10.05 7.71
C GLU A 80 -7.72 -10.75 7.40
N LEU A 81 -7.66 -11.96 6.87
CA LEU A 81 -8.79 -12.80 6.54
C LEU A 81 -8.74 -14.05 7.41
N ASP A 82 -9.80 -14.28 8.21
CA ASP A 82 -9.90 -15.43 9.12
C ASP A 82 -8.64 -15.61 10.01
N GLY A 83 -8.10 -14.51 10.53
CA GLY A 83 -6.90 -14.48 11.36
C GLY A 83 -5.57 -14.64 10.60
N GLN A 84 -5.58 -14.63 9.27
CA GLN A 84 -4.39 -14.72 8.45
C GLN A 84 -4.13 -13.41 7.70
N ILE A 85 -2.93 -12.86 7.80
CA ILE A 85 -2.54 -11.69 7.02
C ILE A 85 -2.33 -12.11 5.57
N ILE A 86 -3.13 -11.53 4.68
CA ILE A 86 -3.12 -11.78 3.24
C ILE A 86 -2.66 -10.56 2.41
N GLY A 87 -2.46 -9.40 3.02
CA GLY A 87 -2.07 -8.19 2.30
C GLY A 87 -1.46 -7.13 3.18
N ILE A 88 -0.77 -6.19 2.55
CA ILE A 88 -0.15 -5.00 3.16
C ILE A 88 -0.30 -3.81 2.22
N ALA A 89 -0.66 -2.66 2.77
CA ALA A 89 -0.58 -1.36 2.11
C ALA A 89 0.23 -0.39 2.95
N SER A 90 0.97 0.50 2.30
CA SER A 90 1.70 1.59 2.95
C SER A 90 1.30 2.91 2.31
N VAL A 91 0.85 3.88 3.10
CA VAL A 91 0.41 5.19 2.64
C VAL A 91 0.96 6.28 3.56
N GLY A 92 1.40 7.39 3.00
CA GLY A 92 1.98 8.46 3.80
C GLY A 92 2.38 9.69 2.98
N PRO A 93 3.22 10.57 3.55
CA PRO A 93 3.68 11.75 2.87
C PRO A 93 4.27 11.42 1.50
N ASN A 94 3.99 12.27 0.52
CA ASN A 94 4.55 12.12 -0.82
C ASN A 94 6.06 12.33 -0.79
N ARG A 95 6.78 11.56 -1.59
CA ARG A 95 8.25 11.59 -1.70
C ARG A 95 8.75 12.34 -2.94
N ASP A 96 7.84 12.77 -3.80
CA ASP A 96 8.17 13.51 -5.01
C ASP A 96 8.28 15.02 -4.72
N ASN A 97 9.27 15.69 -5.29
CA ASN A 97 9.52 17.11 -5.06
C ASN A 97 8.57 18.04 -5.84
N ASP A 98 7.80 17.50 -6.78
CA ASP A 98 6.87 18.24 -7.65
C ASP A 98 5.41 18.18 -7.18
N THR A 99 5.17 17.70 -5.96
CA THR A 99 3.84 17.60 -5.36
C THR A 99 3.71 18.54 -4.15
N ASP A 100 2.48 18.92 -3.82
CA ASP A 100 2.18 19.71 -2.62
C ASP A 100 2.07 18.82 -1.37
N THR A 101 2.09 19.44 -0.19
CA THR A 101 1.99 18.75 1.11
C THR A 101 0.62 18.13 1.35
N ALA A 102 -0.40 18.53 0.59
CA ALA A 102 -1.74 17.94 0.63
C ALA A 102 -1.86 16.70 -0.30
N THR A 103 -0.76 16.26 -0.91
CA THR A 103 -0.72 15.05 -1.72
C THR A 103 0.01 13.97 -0.94
N HIS A 104 -0.66 12.84 -0.69
CA HIS A 104 -0.05 11.66 -0.10
C HIS A 104 0.40 10.67 -1.19
N GLU A 105 1.20 9.68 -0.82
CA GLU A 105 1.63 8.61 -1.73
C GLU A 105 1.21 7.26 -1.18
N LEU A 106 0.59 6.43 -2.03
CA LEU A 106 0.45 5.00 -1.78
C LEU A 106 1.78 4.35 -2.16
N TRP A 107 2.64 4.12 -1.16
CA TRP A 107 4.02 3.63 -1.34
C TRP A 107 4.07 2.18 -1.82
N GLY A 108 3.02 1.42 -1.53
CA GLY A 108 2.91 0.04 -1.95
C GLY A 108 1.57 -0.59 -1.56
N LEU A 109 1.16 -1.55 -2.37
CA LEU A 109 -0.02 -2.39 -2.15
C LEU A 109 0.31 -3.80 -2.62
N TYR A 110 0.40 -4.72 -1.68
CA TYR A 110 0.76 -6.11 -1.95
C TYR A 110 -0.30 -7.03 -1.36
N LEU A 111 -0.71 -8.03 -2.13
CA LEU A 111 -1.66 -9.04 -1.72
C LEU A 111 -1.11 -10.41 -2.07
N ASP A 112 -1.30 -11.38 -1.19
CA ASP A 112 -0.97 -12.77 -1.47
C ASP A 112 -1.63 -13.21 -2.79
N PRO A 113 -0.86 -13.76 -3.73
CA PRO A 113 -1.40 -14.20 -5.02
C PRO A 113 -2.58 -15.17 -4.93
N ALA A 114 -2.65 -15.99 -3.89
CA ALA A 114 -3.76 -16.91 -3.66
C ALA A 114 -5.11 -16.20 -3.43
N HIS A 115 -5.06 -14.93 -3.01
CA HIS A 115 -6.23 -14.12 -2.69
C HIS A 115 -6.56 -13.06 -3.75
N TRP A 116 -5.95 -13.14 -4.93
CA TRP A 116 -6.24 -12.21 -6.02
C TRP A 116 -7.60 -12.50 -6.67
N GLY A 117 -8.28 -11.44 -7.09
CA GLY A 117 -9.56 -11.54 -7.79
C GLY A 117 -10.80 -11.63 -6.90
N ALA A 118 -10.63 -11.77 -5.59
CA ALA A 118 -11.73 -11.90 -4.63
C ALA A 118 -12.18 -10.55 -3.99
N GLY A 119 -11.69 -9.42 -4.48
CA GLY A 119 -12.06 -8.10 -3.95
C GLY A 119 -11.19 -7.59 -2.78
N HIS A 120 -10.40 -8.44 -2.14
CA HIS A 120 -9.60 -8.08 -0.97
C HIS A 120 -8.61 -6.93 -1.21
N GLY A 121 -8.03 -6.86 -2.42
CA GLY A 121 -7.18 -5.75 -2.82
C GLY A 121 -7.92 -4.42 -2.89
N HIS A 122 -9.21 -4.41 -3.26
CA HIS A 122 -10.06 -3.22 -3.23
C HIS A 122 -10.27 -2.73 -1.80
N THR A 123 -10.60 -3.62 -0.87
CA THR A 123 -10.84 -3.27 0.54
C THR A 123 -9.57 -2.70 1.18
N LEU A 124 -8.42 -3.35 0.99
CA LEU A 124 -7.14 -2.85 1.50
C LEU A 124 -6.74 -1.50 0.90
N HIS A 125 -6.92 -1.34 -0.42
CA HIS A 125 -6.68 -0.08 -1.14
C HIS A 125 -7.56 1.06 -0.60
N THR A 126 -8.86 0.79 -0.41
CA THR A 126 -9.83 1.76 0.13
C THR A 126 -9.43 2.18 1.54
N GLY A 127 -9.07 1.23 2.41
CA GLY A 127 -8.56 1.54 3.76
C GLY A 127 -7.32 2.43 3.75
N ALA A 128 -6.39 2.23 2.82
CA ALA A 128 -5.23 3.11 2.67
C ALA A 128 -5.63 4.54 2.24
N LEU A 129 -6.61 4.68 1.36
CA LEU A 129 -7.11 5.99 0.95
C LEU A 129 -7.94 6.68 2.04
N ASP A 130 -8.67 5.92 2.85
CA ASP A 130 -9.38 6.46 4.02
C ASP A 130 -8.39 7.07 5.02
N VAL A 131 -7.25 6.41 5.27
CA VAL A 131 -6.16 6.94 6.10
C VAL A 131 -5.56 8.22 5.49
N ALA A 132 -5.28 8.22 4.18
CA ALA A 132 -4.76 9.42 3.51
C ALA A 132 -5.74 10.59 3.63
N HIS A 133 -7.04 10.36 3.39
CA HIS A 133 -8.08 11.38 3.49
C HIS A 133 -8.24 11.89 4.93
N ALA A 134 -8.27 11.01 5.91
CA ALA A 134 -8.34 11.37 7.34
C ALA A 134 -7.12 12.20 7.80
N SER A 135 -5.96 12.01 7.16
CA SER A 135 -4.76 12.82 7.38
C SER A 135 -4.79 14.18 6.65
N GLY A 136 -5.90 14.53 5.99
CA GLY A 136 -6.09 15.81 5.28
C GLY A 136 -5.58 15.81 3.85
N ALA A 137 -5.25 14.68 3.26
CA ALA A 137 -4.81 14.64 1.88
C ALA A 137 -5.94 15.00 0.90
N ALA A 138 -5.66 15.95 -0.01
CA ALA A 138 -6.56 16.32 -1.10
C ALA A 138 -6.38 15.45 -2.35
N ALA A 139 -5.26 14.74 -2.44
CA ALA A 139 -4.94 13.83 -3.52
C ALA A 139 -3.99 12.73 -3.05
N ALA A 140 -3.93 11.64 -3.80
CA ALA A 140 -2.92 10.61 -3.62
C ALA A 140 -2.21 10.34 -4.96
N THR A 141 -0.92 9.97 -4.89
CA THR A 141 -0.15 9.44 -6.02
C THR A 141 0.35 8.04 -5.72
N LEU A 142 0.75 7.34 -6.74
CA LEU A 142 1.50 6.09 -6.65
C LEU A 142 2.42 5.93 -7.86
N TRP A 143 3.45 5.12 -7.72
CA TRP A 143 4.30 4.70 -8.81
C TRP A 143 4.04 3.24 -9.16
N VAL A 144 3.84 2.94 -10.44
CA VAL A 144 3.60 1.59 -10.92
C VAL A 144 4.53 1.28 -12.09
N LEU A 145 5.10 0.07 -12.11
CA LEU A 145 5.92 -0.38 -13.23
C LEU A 145 5.12 -0.26 -14.54
N THR A 146 5.64 0.48 -15.51
CA THR A 146 4.95 0.84 -16.75
C THR A 146 4.44 -0.39 -17.50
N THR A 147 5.17 -1.51 -17.41
CA THR A 147 4.81 -2.79 -18.04
C THR A 147 3.84 -3.64 -17.21
N ASN A 148 3.55 -3.30 -15.94
CA ASN A 148 2.64 -4.06 -15.10
C ASN A 148 1.17 -3.72 -15.41
N GLN A 149 0.65 -4.22 -16.52
CA GLN A 149 -0.71 -3.98 -16.99
C GLN A 149 -1.77 -4.39 -15.97
N ARG A 150 -1.53 -5.45 -15.20
CA ARG A 150 -2.46 -5.90 -14.15
C ARG A 150 -2.65 -4.83 -13.07
N ALA A 151 -1.56 -4.28 -12.55
CA ALA A 151 -1.63 -3.25 -11.52
C ALA A 151 -2.23 -1.95 -12.09
N ARG A 152 -1.83 -1.56 -13.31
CA ARG A 152 -2.38 -0.38 -13.98
C ARG A 152 -3.90 -0.49 -14.15
N HIS A 153 -4.41 -1.60 -14.68
CA HIS A 153 -5.86 -1.84 -14.81
C HIS A 153 -6.58 -1.86 -13.45
N PHE A 154 -5.91 -2.37 -12.39
CA PHE A 154 -6.47 -2.30 -11.05
C PHE A 154 -6.65 -0.83 -10.64
N TYR A 155 -5.63 0.00 -10.74
CA TYR A 155 -5.69 1.41 -10.35
C TYR A 155 -6.68 2.20 -11.23
N GLU A 156 -6.66 2.03 -12.54
CA GLU A 156 -7.57 2.69 -13.47
C GLU A 156 -9.05 2.41 -13.14
N ARG A 157 -9.40 1.18 -12.80
CA ARG A 157 -10.75 0.81 -12.35
C ARG A 157 -11.16 1.45 -11.02
N HIS A 158 -10.18 1.91 -10.23
CA HIS A 158 -10.40 2.60 -8.97
C HIS A 158 -10.26 4.12 -9.11
N GLY A 159 -10.36 4.65 -10.32
CA GLY A 159 -10.39 6.09 -10.59
C GLY A 159 -9.04 6.78 -10.66
N TRP A 160 -7.94 6.02 -10.58
CA TRP A 160 -6.61 6.59 -10.79
C TRP A 160 -6.36 6.84 -12.28
N ALA A 161 -5.63 7.90 -12.58
CA ALA A 161 -5.18 8.20 -13.93
C ALA A 161 -3.68 8.54 -13.93
N ALA A 162 -2.98 8.18 -15.01
CA ALA A 162 -1.61 8.62 -15.22
C ALA A 162 -1.59 10.16 -15.29
N ASP A 163 -0.67 10.80 -14.58
CA ASP A 163 -0.56 12.26 -14.51
C ASP A 163 0.53 12.84 -15.42
N GLY A 164 1.17 11.98 -16.21
CA GLY A 164 2.21 12.34 -17.18
C GLY A 164 3.64 12.29 -16.63
N ALA A 165 3.84 11.98 -15.35
CA ALA A 165 5.17 11.81 -14.79
C ALA A 165 5.64 10.36 -14.93
N ASP A 166 6.88 10.20 -15.39
CA ASP A 166 7.58 8.92 -15.47
C ASP A 166 8.94 9.03 -14.76
N LYS A 167 9.42 7.93 -14.20
CA LYS A 167 10.78 7.85 -13.66
C LYS A 167 11.41 6.49 -13.91
N THR A 168 12.74 6.48 -13.85
CA THR A 168 13.52 5.24 -13.79
C THR A 168 14.07 5.07 -12.38
N ALA A 169 13.74 3.97 -11.74
CA ALA A 169 14.31 3.53 -10.49
C ALA A 169 15.22 2.31 -10.72
N TRP A 170 16.14 2.08 -9.80
CA TRP A 170 17.06 0.95 -9.86
C TRP A 170 16.96 0.09 -8.60
N ARG A 171 17.02 -1.22 -8.77
CA ARG A 171 17.11 -2.19 -7.69
C ARG A 171 18.30 -3.10 -7.96
N GLY A 172 19.46 -2.77 -7.37
CA GLY A 172 20.73 -3.31 -7.85
C GLY A 172 20.92 -2.92 -9.32
N ASP A 173 21.16 -3.88 -10.19
CA ASP A 173 21.35 -3.68 -11.63
C ASP A 173 20.04 -3.76 -12.43
N VAL A 174 18.90 -3.93 -11.77
CA VAL A 174 17.60 -4.03 -12.45
C VAL A 174 16.94 -2.66 -12.57
N ARG A 175 16.68 -2.27 -13.83
CA ARG A 175 15.98 -1.04 -14.19
C ARG A 175 14.46 -1.23 -14.04
N LEU A 176 13.82 -0.25 -13.38
CA LEU A 176 12.38 -0.17 -13.20
C LEU A 176 11.90 1.13 -13.83
N ASP A 177 11.23 1.06 -14.97
CA ASP A 177 10.55 2.21 -15.55
C ASP A 177 9.15 2.29 -14.97
N GLU A 178 8.84 3.37 -14.27
CA GLU A 178 7.60 3.55 -13.52
C GLU A 178 6.85 4.78 -14.04
N THR A 179 5.52 4.63 -14.16
CA THR A 179 4.58 5.70 -14.48
C THR A 179 3.85 6.10 -13.20
N ARG A 180 3.72 7.42 -12.98
CA ARG A 180 2.94 7.93 -11.84
C ARG A 180 1.46 7.98 -12.17
N TYR A 181 0.66 7.55 -11.20
CA TYR A 181 -0.78 7.68 -11.20
C TYR A 181 -1.21 8.64 -10.09
N ARG A 182 -2.29 9.38 -10.33
CA ARG A 182 -2.87 10.33 -9.38
C ARG A 182 -4.37 10.08 -9.22
N LEU A 183 -4.86 10.27 -7.99
CA LEU A 183 -6.29 10.24 -7.64
C LEU A 183 -6.63 11.47 -6.80
N SER A 184 -7.73 12.15 -7.12
CA SER A 184 -8.28 13.22 -6.28
C SER A 184 -9.06 12.61 -5.11
N LEU A 185 -8.76 13.09 -3.88
CA LEU A 185 -9.49 12.70 -2.68
C LEU A 185 -10.48 13.77 -2.20
N ARG A 186 -10.65 14.87 -2.94
CA ARG A 186 -11.55 15.98 -2.55
C ARG A 186 -13.01 15.57 -2.43
N ALA A 187 -13.45 14.60 -3.23
CA ALA A 187 -14.79 14.04 -3.18
C ALA A 187 -14.80 12.61 -2.64
N TRP A 188 -13.72 12.20 -1.96
CA TRP A 188 -13.61 10.89 -1.36
C TRP A 188 -14.66 10.73 -0.26
N ALA A 189 -15.47 9.69 -0.35
CA ALA A 189 -16.41 9.31 0.69
C ALA A 189 -15.84 8.09 1.43
N PRO A 190 -15.27 8.27 2.63
CA PRO A 190 -14.80 7.15 3.43
C PRO A 190 -15.91 6.13 3.65
N ARG A 191 -15.59 4.85 3.66
CA ARG A 191 -16.56 3.84 4.04
C ARG A 191 -16.89 4.03 5.50
N THR A 192 -18.11 4.47 5.75
CA THR A 192 -18.63 4.71 7.11
C THR A 192 -18.77 3.39 7.85
N SER A 193 -17.78 3.00 8.63
CA SER A 193 -18.02 2.21 9.83
C SER A 193 -16.83 2.39 10.77
N ALA A 194 -17.13 2.74 12.01
CA ALA A 194 -16.28 2.74 13.20
C ALA A 194 -15.40 3.97 13.53
N LEU A 195 -15.55 5.12 12.87
CA LEU A 195 -15.02 6.37 13.46
C LEU A 195 -16.05 7.15 14.28
N ALA A 196 -17.28 6.63 14.46
CA ALA A 196 -18.41 7.39 15.06
C ALA A 196 -18.67 7.13 16.55
N ASP A 197 -17.95 6.25 17.21
CA ASP A 197 -18.26 5.86 18.61
C ASP A 197 -17.17 6.19 19.63
N ILE A 198 -16.40 7.27 19.44
CA ILE A 198 -15.61 7.84 20.55
C ILE A 198 -15.77 9.37 20.50
N ALA A 199 -16.92 9.84 21.02
CA ALA A 199 -17.12 11.20 21.48
C ALA A 199 -17.20 11.18 23.01
#